data_4d2c5dab75704e9d74a51dcadde21432
#
_entry.id   4d2c5dab75704e9d74a51dcadde21432
#
_cell.length_a   1.000
_cell.length_b   1.000
_cell.length_c   1.000
_cell.angle_alpha   90.00
_cell.angle_beta   90.00
_cell.angle_gamma   90.00
#
_symmetry.space_group_name_H-M   'P 1'
#
loop_
_entity.id
_entity.type
_entity.pdbx_description
1 polymer ?
#
loop_
_entity_poly.entity_id
_entity_poly.type
_entity_poly.pdbx_seq_one_letter_code
_entity_poly.pdbx_strand_id
1 'polypeptide(L)'
;MSPDPVNPTPQEDPVSNSPGPTIAVVGATGQVGTVMLKLLTERSVPVGTLRLFASSRSAGKVMEWTDGQGTTHQITVEDVAATSTEDLRGIDIALFSAGGSTSKEHSPRFAEAGAVVVDNSSAFRRDPEVPLVVSEVNPQAATERPKGIIANPNCTTMAAMPVLKALHDAAGLARLQVATYQAVSGSGLAGVDELAGQVRAATSAGEGALESLVHDGHALDAELPEPSAHAAPIAFNALPLAGSVVDDGSEETDEEQKLRHESRKILGLPDLLVSGTCVRIPVMTGHALAVHAQFDRAIDAEEARTLLQDAPGVQLADLPTPLEAAGIDDVLVGRVRADQSVPDGKGLVLFVAGDNLRKGAALNAVQVAEVLIEQGVGA
;
A
#
# COMPACT_ATOMS: atom_id res chain seq x y z
N MET A 1 -41.80 -22.30 39.71
CA MET A 1 -40.58 -22.77 39.10
C MET A 1 -39.99 -21.59 38.32
N SER A 2 -39.01 -20.92 38.90
CA SER A 2 -38.26 -19.86 38.25
C SER A 2 -37.21 -20.50 37.34
N PRO A 3 -36.93 -19.98 36.14
CA PRO A 3 -35.88 -20.51 35.32
C PRO A 3 -34.52 -20.14 35.92
N ASP A 4 -33.59 -21.10 35.92
CA ASP A 4 -32.21 -20.93 36.37
C ASP A 4 -31.48 -19.87 35.50
N PRO A 5 -30.54 -19.11 36.07
CA PRO A 5 -29.77 -18.14 35.32
C PRO A 5 -28.84 -18.87 34.35
N VAL A 6 -28.96 -18.51 33.07
CA VAL A 6 -28.05 -18.96 32.03
C VAL A 6 -26.66 -18.42 32.35
N ASN A 7 -25.76 -19.33 32.66
CA ASN A 7 -24.34 -19.03 32.86
C ASN A 7 -23.75 -18.51 31.54
N PRO A 8 -23.06 -17.37 31.49
CA PRO A 8 -22.40 -16.92 30.28
C PRO A 8 -21.33 -17.95 29.89
N THR A 9 -21.37 -18.38 28.65
CA THR A 9 -20.35 -19.23 28.03
C THR A 9 -18.98 -18.58 28.24
N PRO A 10 -17.94 -19.33 28.63
CA PRO A 10 -16.60 -18.79 28.75
C PRO A 10 -16.19 -18.15 27.41
N GLN A 11 -15.73 -16.90 27.46
CA GLN A 11 -14.98 -16.30 26.38
C GLN A 11 -13.75 -17.19 26.18
N GLU A 12 -13.65 -17.86 25.04
CA GLU A 12 -12.43 -18.55 24.67
C GLU A 12 -11.34 -17.52 24.49
N ASP A 13 -10.29 -17.61 25.30
CA ASP A 13 -9.11 -16.76 25.21
C ASP A 13 -8.46 -16.88 23.81
N PRO A 14 -7.86 -15.82 23.29
CA PRO A 14 -7.16 -15.87 22.00
C PRO A 14 -6.01 -16.88 22.12
N VAL A 15 -6.14 -18.02 21.44
CA VAL A 15 -5.20 -19.14 21.58
C VAL A 15 -4.24 -19.14 20.42
N SER A 16 -2.94 -18.97 20.73
CA SER A 16 -1.88 -19.63 20.01
C SER A 16 -0.79 -20.04 21.01
N ASN A 17 -0.38 -21.29 21.00
CA ASN A 17 0.77 -21.81 21.73
C ASN A 17 2.05 -21.78 20.86
N SER A 18 2.07 -21.00 19.78
CA SER A 18 3.25 -20.84 18.93
C SER A 18 4.21 -19.81 19.54
N PRO A 19 5.53 -20.05 19.55
CA PRO A 19 6.49 -19.03 19.93
C PRO A 19 6.48 -17.90 18.89
N GLY A 20 6.24 -16.67 19.33
CA GLY A 20 6.21 -15.50 18.46
C GLY A 20 5.49 -14.31 19.11
N PRO A 21 5.58 -13.12 18.50
CA PRO A 21 4.92 -11.92 19.01
C PRO A 21 3.40 -11.99 18.95
N THR A 22 2.76 -11.21 19.79
CA THR A 22 1.35 -10.86 19.64
C THR A 22 1.22 -9.78 18.57
N ILE A 23 0.56 -10.11 17.46
CA ILE A 23 0.33 -9.20 16.36
C ILE A 23 -1.13 -8.75 16.36
N ALA A 24 -1.36 -7.45 16.23
CA ALA A 24 -2.68 -6.87 16.00
C ALA A 24 -2.81 -6.41 14.55
N VAL A 25 -3.96 -6.65 13.91
CA VAL A 25 -4.32 -6.06 12.61
C VAL A 25 -5.50 -5.13 12.80
N VAL A 26 -5.28 -3.83 12.64
CA VAL A 26 -6.30 -2.79 12.79
C VAL A 26 -6.84 -2.39 11.42
N GLY A 27 -8.14 -2.57 11.20
CA GLY A 27 -8.77 -2.52 9.89
C GLY A 27 -8.81 -3.90 9.21
N ALA A 28 -8.82 -4.97 10.00
CA ALA A 28 -8.73 -6.37 9.55
C ALA A 28 -9.80 -6.76 8.52
N THR A 29 -11.00 -6.17 8.59
CA THR A 29 -12.12 -6.44 7.67
C THR A 29 -12.07 -5.63 6.37
N GLY A 30 -11.08 -4.73 6.24
CA GLY A 30 -10.87 -3.92 5.04
C GLY A 30 -10.07 -4.64 3.97
N GLN A 31 -10.04 -4.06 2.76
CA GLN A 31 -9.36 -4.63 1.59
C GLN A 31 -7.88 -4.95 1.87
N VAL A 32 -7.12 -4.01 2.43
CA VAL A 32 -5.69 -4.21 2.76
C VAL A 32 -5.52 -5.11 3.99
N GLY A 33 -6.40 -4.98 5.00
CA GLY A 33 -6.35 -5.83 6.20
C GLY A 33 -6.47 -7.32 5.88
N THR A 34 -7.38 -7.69 4.96
CA THR A 34 -7.51 -9.09 4.50
C THR A 34 -6.27 -9.58 3.76
N VAL A 35 -5.61 -8.71 2.99
CA VAL A 35 -4.33 -9.04 2.34
C VAL A 35 -3.21 -9.20 3.38
N MET A 36 -3.17 -8.37 4.45
CA MET A 36 -2.21 -8.55 5.55
C MET A 36 -2.36 -9.92 6.21
N LEU A 37 -3.59 -10.34 6.52
CA LEU A 37 -3.85 -11.66 7.12
C LEU A 37 -3.37 -12.80 6.21
N LYS A 38 -3.63 -12.71 4.92
CA LYS A 38 -3.16 -13.67 3.92
C LYS A 38 -1.63 -13.72 3.88
N LEU A 39 -0.96 -12.57 3.89
CA LEU A 39 0.49 -12.47 3.85
C LEU A 39 1.18 -12.99 5.12
N LEU A 40 0.58 -12.80 6.31
CA LEU A 40 1.09 -13.41 7.53
C LEU A 40 1.17 -14.94 7.40
N THR A 41 0.17 -15.55 6.74
CA THR A 41 0.16 -16.99 6.43
C THR A 41 1.18 -17.36 5.35
N GLU A 42 1.11 -16.71 4.18
CA GLU A 42 1.95 -17.03 3.00
C GLU A 42 3.44 -16.92 3.30
N ARG A 43 3.82 -15.95 4.11
CA ARG A 43 5.21 -15.70 4.51
C ARG A 43 5.64 -16.45 5.76
N SER A 44 4.72 -17.24 6.35
CA SER A 44 4.97 -17.99 7.58
C SER A 44 5.54 -17.11 8.72
N VAL A 45 5.01 -15.90 8.84
CA VAL A 45 5.42 -14.97 9.91
C VAL A 45 5.15 -15.64 11.26
N PRO A 46 6.12 -15.66 12.20
CA PRO A 46 5.92 -16.27 13.51
C PRO A 46 4.92 -15.42 14.32
N VAL A 47 3.68 -15.85 14.40
CA VAL A 47 2.61 -15.19 15.15
C VAL A 47 2.29 -16.03 16.38
N GLY A 48 2.57 -15.50 17.57
CA GLY A 48 2.21 -16.13 18.85
C GLY A 48 0.71 -15.99 19.12
N THR A 49 0.20 -14.78 19.02
CA THR A 49 -1.23 -14.47 19.15
C THR A 49 -1.62 -13.46 18.08
N LEU A 50 -2.80 -13.65 17.45
CA LEU A 50 -3.36 -12.69 16.49
C LEU A 50 -4.62 -12.03 17.07
N ARG A 51 -4.64 -10.70 17.10
CA ARG A 51 -5.82 -9.91 17.49
C ARG A 51 -6.29 -9.08 16.30
N LEU A 52 -7.60 -9.05 16.06
CA LEU A 52 -8.21 -8.35 14.93
C LEU A 52 -9.06 -7.20 15.42
N PHE A 53 -8.82 -6.01 14.89
CA PHE A 53 -9.56 -4.80 15.24
C PHE A 53 -10.21 -4.18 14.00
N ALA A 54 -11.41 -3.65 14.19
CA ALA A 54 -12.11 -2.84 13.20
C ALA A 54 -13.01 -1.80 13.89
N SER A 55 -13.82 -1.08 13.10
CA SER A 55 -14.86 -0.20 13.67
C SER A 55 -16.00 -0.98 14.30
N SER A 56 -16.82 -0.33 15.11
CA SER A 56 -18.03 -0.88 15.74
C SER A 56 -18.97 -1.62 14.77
N ARG A 57 -18.99 -1.24 13.49
CA ARG A 57 -19.79 -1.91 12.45
C ARG A 57 -19.36 -3.36 12.17
N SER A 58 -18.10 -3.65 12.42
CA SER A 58 -17.51 -4.98 12.18
C SER A 58 -17.15 -5.72 13.46
N ALA A 59 -17.22 -5.07 14.61
CA ALA A 59 -16.99 -5.69 15.91
C ALA A 59 -17.93 -6.85 16.14
N GLY A 60 -17.45 -7.92 16.75
CA GLY A 60 -18.17 -9.15 17.00
C GLY A 60 -18.24 -10.12 15.81
N LYS A 61 -17.79 -9.72 14.61
CA LYS A 61 -17.65 -10.67 13.50
C LYS A 61 -16.53 -11.65 13.80
N VAL A 62 -16.73 -12.92 13.46
CA VAL A 62 -15.70 -13.94 13.52
C VAL A 62 -15.04 -14.03 12.14
N MET A 63 -13.71 -13.96 12.11
CA MET A 63 -12.91 -14.16 10.90
C MET A 63 -12.06 -15.42 11.05
N GLU A 64 -11.95 -16.17 9.95
CA GLU A 64 -11.04 -17.30 9.88
C GLU A 64 -9.65 -16.82 9.45
N TRP A 65 -8.62 -17.33 10.14
CA TRP A 65 -7.23 -17.15 9.74
C TRP A 65 -6.49 -18.45 9.90
N THR A 66 -5.71 -18.83 8.89
CA THR A 66 -4.87 -20.03 8.92
C THR A 66 -3.43 -19.59 9.12
N ASP A 67 -2.77 -20.12 10.16
CA ASP A 67 -1.38 -19.81 10.46
C ASP A 67 -0.40 -20.48 9.48
N GLY A 68 0.89 -20.15 9.60
CA GLY A 68 1.95 -20.72 8.74
C GLY A 68 2.16 -22.24 8.91
N GLN A 69 1.53 -22.85 9.93
CA GLN A 69 1.57 -24.30 10.19
C GLN A 69 0.33 -25.03 9.64
N GLY A 70 -0.61 -24.29 9.04
CA GLY A 70 -1.84 -24.82 8.47
C GLY A 70 -2.99 -24.98 9.46
N THR A 71 -2.87 -24.45 10.68
CA THR A 71 -3.95 -24.46 11.68
C THR A 71 -4.88 -23.29 11.45
N THR A 72 -6.18 -23.54 11.37
CA THR A 72 -7.21 -22.50 11.20
C THR A 72 -7.77 -22.08 12.55
N HIS A 73 -7.74 -20.77 12.78
CA HIS A 73 -8.22 -20.10 13.98
C HIS A 73 -9.48 -19.29 13.67
N GLN A 74 -10.43 -19.29 14.61
CA GLN A 74 -11.61 -18.42 14.58
C GLN A 74 -11.34 -17.25 15.50
N ILE A 75 -11.24 -16.03 14.95
CA ILE A 75 -10.85 -14.84 15.70
C ILE A 75 -11.98 -13.82 15.67
N THR A 76 -12.44 -13.41 16.83
CA THR A 76 -13.45 -12.36 16.95
C THR A 76 -12.84 -10.98 16.74
N VAL A 77 -13.45 -10.18 15.88
CA VAL A 77 -13.03 -8.80 15.61
C VAL A 77 -13.42 -7.89 16.78
N GLU A 78 -12.47 -7.18 17.34
CA GLU A 78 -12.66 -6.22 18.43
C GLU A 78 -12.98 -4.81 17.89
N ASP A 79 -13.71 -4.02 18.69
CA ASP A 79 -13.93 -2.59 18.39
C ASP A 79 -12.72 -1.78 18.84
N VAL A 80 -11.97 -1.21 17.89
CA VAL A 80 -10.77 -0.42 18.17
C VAL A 80 -11.06 0.82 19.04
N ALA A 81 -12.23 1.40 18.93
CA ALA A 81 -12.62 2.57 19.71
C ALA A 81 -13.06 2.21 21.14
N ALA A 82 -13.70 1.06 21.31
CA ALA A 82 -14.20 0.59 22.61
C ALA A 82 -13.11 -0.08 23.46
N THR A 83 -12.05 -0.61 22.87
CA THR A 83 -10.94 -1.27 23.58
C THR A 83 -10.12 -0.21 24.32
N SER A 84 -9.90 -0.40 25.63
CA SER A 84 -9.09 0.55 26.43
C SER A 84 -7.59 0.41 26.12
N THR A 85 -6.79 1.43 26.45
CA THR A 85 -5.32 1.36 26.30
C THR A 85 -4.72 0.26 27.18
N GLU A 86 -5.31 -0.02 28.35
CA GLU A 86 -4.88 -1.11 29.23
C GLU A 86 -5.10 -2.47 28.57
N ASP A 87 -6.22 -2.67 27.88
CA ASP A 87 -6.55 -3.94 27.19
C ASP A 87 -5.69 -4.15 25.93
N LEU A 88 -5.00 -3.12 25.44
CA LEU A 88 -4.04 -3.23 24.35
C LEU A 88 -2.66 -3.72 24.80
N ARG A 89 -2.39 -3.77 26.10
CA ARG A 89 -1.09 -4.25 26.63
C ARG A 89 -0.84 -5.70 26.23
N GLY A 90 0.43 -6.01 25.99
CA GLY A 90 0.85 -7.33 25.52
C GLY A 90 0.73 -7.53 24.01
N ILE A 91 0.30 -6.51 23.25
CA ILE A 91 0.48 -6.47 21.79
C ILE A 91 1.90 -5.98 21.53
N ASP A 92 2.67 -6.75 20.76
CA ASP A 92 4.06 -6.41 20.39
C ASP A 92 4.14 -5.59 19.11
N ILE A 93 3.34 -5.97 18.11
CA ILE A 93 3.31 -5.30 16.79
C ILE A 93 1.86 -5.04 16.39
N ALA A 94 1.56 -3.82 15.93
CA ALA A 94 0.24 -3.45 15.45
C ALA A 94 0.29 -2.94 14.00
N LEU A 95 -0.32 -3.68 13.07
CA LEU A 95 -0.42 -3.35 11.65
C LEU A 95 -1.70 -2.56 11.40
N PHE A 96 -1.58 -1.28 11.09
CA PHE A 96 -2.70 -0.38 10.89
C PHE A 96 -3.04 -0.19 9.41
N SER A 97 -4.29 -0.47 9.04
CA SER A 97 -4.86 -0.14 7.73
C SER A 97 -6.33 0.26 7.84
N ALA A 98 -6.60 1.30 8.64
CA ALA A 98 -7.94 1.75 9.00
C ALA A 98 -8.24 3.21 8.59
N GLY A 99 -7.36 3.81 7.76
CA GLY A 99 -7.47 5.19 7.31
C GLY A 99 -6.86 6.21 8.28
N GLY A 100 -6.56 7.40 7.76
CA GLY A 100 -5.75 8.41 8.47
C GLY A 100 -6.38 8.94 9.76
N SER A 101 -7.70 9.12 9.84
CA SER A 101 -8.39 9.57 11.06
C SER A 101 -8.26 8.54 12.17
N THR A 102 -8.55 7.27 11.86
CA THR A 102 -8.42 6.16 12.82
C THR A 102 -6.98 5.99 13.29
N SER A 103 -6.01 6.09 12.39
CA SER A 103 -4.60 6.01 12.74
C SER A 103 -4.15 7.15 13.65
N LYS A 104 -4.54 8.40 13.37
CA LYS A 104 -4.22 9.55 14.23
C LYS A 104 -4.76 9.39 15.65
N GLU A 105 -5.97 8.84 15.78
CA GLU A 105 -6.63 8.65 17.06
C GLU A 105 -6.09 7.46 17.85
N HIS A 106 -5.86 6.34 17.18
CA HIS A 106 -5.62 5.07 17.88
C HIS A 106 -4.16 4.59 17.84
N SER A 107 -3.35 4.88 16.81
CA SER A 107 -1.95 4.43 16.77
C SER A 107 -1.15 4.88 17.99
N PRO A 108 -1.29 6.13 18.51
CA PRO A 108 -0.59 6.52 19.73
C PRO A 108 -0.97 5.69 20.96
N ARG A 109 -2.23 5.23 21.06
CA ARG A 109 -2.70 4.39 22.19
C ARG A 109 -2.07 3.00 22.17
N PHE A 110 -1.89 2.41 20.99
CA PHE A 110 -1.17 1.14 20.83
C PHE A 110 0.31 1.30 21.18
N ALA A 111 0.94 2.39 20.75
CA ALA A 111 2.33 2.69 21.10
C ALA A 111 2.49 2.95 22.61
N GLU A 112 1.56 3.66 23.25
CA GLU A 112 1.53 3.87 24.70
C GLU A 112 1.36 2.55 25.48
N ALA A 113 0.59 1.59 24.93
CA ALA A 113 0.42 0.28 25.49
C ALA A 113 1.66 -0.62 25.34
N GLY A 114 2.67 -0.20 24.56
CA GLY A 114 3.94 -0.90 24.37
C GLY A 114 4.13 -1.54 22.99
N ALA A 115 3.13 -1.49 22.11
CA ALA A 115 3.23 -2.05 20.78
C ALA A 115 4.09 -1.15 19.84
N VAL A 116 4.81 -1.78 18.90
CA VAL A 116 5.34 -1.06 17.74
C VAL A 116 4.27 -1.03 16.67
N VAL A 117 3.85 0.19 16.28
CA VAL A 117 2.82 0.40 15.26
C VAL A 117 3.45 0.52 13.88
N VAL A 118 2.96 -0.20 12.90
CA VAL A 118 3.26 -0.03 11.46
C VAL A 118 2.01 0.52 10.79
N ASP A 119 2.00 1.81 10.47
CA ASP A 119 0.82 2.52 9.97
C ASP A 119 0.84 2.70 8.45
N ASN A 120 -0.10 2.06 7.77
CA ASN A 120 -0.26 2.15 6.31
C ASN A 120 -1.00 3.44 5.86
N SER A 121 -1.50 4.25 6.77
CA SER A 121 -2.16 5.51 6.42
C SER A 121 -1.16 6.64 6.13
N SER A 122 -1.67 7.77 5.64
CA SER A 122 -0.84 8.97 5.45
C SER A 122 -0.62 9.79 6.74
N ALA A 123 -1.16 9.35 7.88
CA ALA A 123 -1.27 10.13 9.11
C ALA A 123 0.08 10.65 9.63
N PHE A 124 1.12 9.81 9.56
CA PHE A 124 2.42 10.08 10.19
C PHE A 124 3.59 10.17 9.19
N ARG A 125 3.37 9.98 7.90
CA ARG A 125 4.44 9.92 6.88
C ARG A 125 5.31 11.17 6.84
N ARG A 126 4.72 12.35 7.11
CA ARG A 126 5.41 13.65 7.12
C ARG A 126 5.99 14.03 8.48
N ASP A 127 5.70 13.28 9.53
CA ASP A 127 6.23 13.52 10.86
C ASP A 127 7.74 13.20 10.89
N PRO A 128 8.61 14.16 11.28
CA PRO A 128 10.06 13.94 11.30
C PRO A 128 10.50 12.91 12.35
N GLU A 129 9.71 12.67 13.39
CA GLU A 129 10.00 11.72 14.46
C GLU A 129 9.42 10.31 14.17
N VAL A 130 8.76 10.12 13.02
CA VAL A 130 8.23 8.83 12.59
C VAL A 130 9.00 8.38 11.34
N PRO A 131 9.74 7.27 11.38
CA PRO A 131 10.43 6.76 10.21
C PRO A 131 9.44 6.31 9.14
N LEU A 132 9.81 6.53 7.88
CA LEU A 132 9.07 6.08 6.70
C LEU A 132 9.89 4.96 6.04
N VAL A 133 9.38 3.72 6.10
CA VAL A 133 10.20 2.54 5.83
C VAL A 133 9.69 1.74 4.63
N VAL A 134 10.60 1.46 3.70
CA VAL A 134 10.47 0.41 2.68
C VAL A 134 11.51 -0.66 3.00
N SER A 135 11.06 -1.88 3.23
CA SER A 135 11.88 -2.97 3.79
C SER A 135 13.13 -3.29 2.95
N GLU A 136 13.06 -3.17 1.61
CA GLU A 136 14.19 -3.43 0.71
C GLU A 136 15.11 -2.20 0.53
N VAL A 137 14.71 -1.03 1.04
CA VAL A 137 15.41 0.23 0.76
C VAL A 137 16.13 0.79 1.97
N ASN A 138 15.40 0.92 3.08
CA ASN A 138 15.88 1.55 4.30
C ASN A 138 15.41 0.85 5.59
N PRO A 139 15.51 -0.50 5.70
CA PRO A 139 15.02 -1.25 6.88
C PRO A 139 15.63 -0.78 8.19
N GLN A 140 16.88 -0.28 8.16
CA GLN A 140 17.57 0.26 9.34
C GLN A 140 16.83 1.45 9.97
N ALA A 141 16.03 2.20 9.21
CA ALA A 141 15.25 3.32 9.74
C ALA A 141 14.17 2.87 10.73
N ALA A 142 13.76 1.59 10.70
CA ALA A 142 12.83 1.03 11.68
C ALA A 142 13.39 0.97 13.10
N THR A 143 14.71 1.09 13.30
CA THR A 143 15.35 1.05 14.62
C THR A 143 15.06 2.32 15.44
N GLU A 144 15.03 3.48 14.80
CA GLU A 144 14.79 4.76 15.45
C GLU A 144 13.32 5.16 15.30
N ARG A 145 12.50 4.83 16.30
CA ARG A 145 11.05 5.07 16.33
C ARG A 145 10.60 5.71 17.65
N PRO A 146 11.00 6.95 17.95
CA PRO A 146 10.78 7.57 19.26
C PRO A 146 9.30 7.65 19.66
N LYS A 147 8.36 7.64 18.70
CA LYS A 147 6.92 7.60 18.94
C LYS A 147 6.33 6.19 18.99
N GLY A 148 7.14 5.13 18.87
CA GLY A 148 6.65 3.76 18.75
C GLY A 148 5.89 3.47 17.45
N ILE A 149 5.94 4.39 16.48
CA ILE A 149 5.21 4.32 15.22
C ILE A 149 6.21 4.33 14.05
N ILE A 150 5.97 3.48 13.07
CA ILE A 150 6.64 3.42 11.77
C ILE A 150 5.57 3.69 10.70
N ALA A 151 5.82 4.61 9.80
CA ALA A 151 4.93 4.89 8.67
C ALA A 151 5.26 4.00 7.48
N ASN A 152 4.22 3.44 6.87
CA ASN A 152 4.27 2.71 5.61
C ASN A 152 4.00 3.69 4.47
N PRO A 153 4.83 3.75 3.41
CA PRO A 153 4.69 4.75 2.36
C PRO A 153 3.44 4.63 1.50
N ASN A 154 3.25 5.61 0.62
CA ASN A 154 2.25 5.58 -0.43
C ASN A 154 2.53 4.45 -1.44
N CYS A 155 1.48 3.86 -1.99
CA CYS A 155 1.57 2.69 -2.86
C CYS A 155 2.36 2.95 -4.16
N THR A 156 2.23 4.13 -4.76
CA THR A 156 3.02 4.48 -5.96
C THR A 156 4.49 4.71 -5.61
N THR A 157 4.76 5.39 -4.50
CA THR A 157 6.12 5.58 -3.99
C THR A 157 6.78 4.23 -3.72
N MET A 158 6.11 3.33 -2.99
CA MET A 158 6.66 2.01 -2.68
C MET A 158 7.01 1.19 -3.91
N ALA A 159 6.18 1.22 -4.96
CA ALA A 159 6.46 0.50 -6.20
C ALA A 159 7.74 1.00 -6.90
N ALA A 160 8.06 2.30 -6.78
CA ALA A 160 9.24 2.89 -7.42
C ALA A 160 10.53 2.74 -6.60
N MET A 161 10.44 2.72 -5.26
CA MET A 161 11.62 2.88 -4.40
C MET A 161 12.66 1.75 -4.51
N PRO A 162 12.33 0.46 -4.57
CA PRO A 162 13.34 -0.60 -4.75
C PRO A 162 14.15 -0.42 -6.05
N VAL A 163 13.46 -0.08 -7.14
CA VAL A 163 14.08 0.18 -8.45
C VAL A 163 14.99 1.41 -8.40
N LEU A 164 14.49 2.51 -7.85
CA LEU A 164 15.23 3.77 -7.78
C LEU A 164 16.41 3.71 -6.81
N LYS A 165 16.33 2.93 -5.74
CA LYS A 165 17.42 2.72 -4.79
C LYS A 165 18.61 2.06 -5.44
N ALA A 166 18.40 0.96 -6.18
CA ALA A 166 19.47 0.25 -6.88
C ALA A 166 20.19 1.16 -7.89
N LEU A 167 19.45 1.96 -8.64
CA LEU A 167 20.01 2.90 -9.61
C LEU A 167 20.68 4.12 -8.94
N HIS A 168 20.11 4.61 -7.82
CA HIS A 168 20.70 5.69 -7.03
C HIS A 168 22.05 5.31 -6.46
N ASP A 169 22.15 4.15 -5.84
CA ASP A 169 23.41 3.68 -5.23
C ASP A 169 24.55 3.58 -6.25
N ALA A 170 24.20 3.25 -7.48
CA ALA A 170 25.17 3.15 -8.56
C ALA A 170 25.51 4.49 -9.21
N ALA A 171 24.53 5.37 -9.46
CA ALA A 171 24.72 6.51 -10.35
C ALA A 171 24.37 7.89 -9.75
N GLY A 172 23.80 7.93 -8.52
CA GLY A 172 23.38 9.18 -7.88
C GLY A 172 22.11 9.77 -8.53
N LEU A 173 20.93 9.52 -7.97
CA LEU A 173 19.67 10.06 -8.48
C LEU A 173 19.54 11.55 -8.16
N ALA A 174 19.42 12.41 -9.18
CA ALA A 174 19.34 13.85 -9.08
C ALA A 174 17.97 14.43 -9.39
N ARG A 175 17.23 13.80 -10.34
CA ARG A 175 15.89 14.25 -10.74
C ARG A 175 15.02 13.06 -11.09
N LEU A 176 13.74 13.22 -10.79
CA LEU A 176 12.70 12.23 -11.07
C LEU A 176 11.47 12.92 -11.67
N GLN A 177 11.01 12.46 -12.83
CA GLN A 177 9.72 12.82 -13.42
C GLN A 177 8.91 11.54 -13.59
N VAL A 178 7.67 11.54 -13.11
CA VAL A 178 6.83 10.35 -13.05
C VAL A 178 5.43 10.66 -13.54
N ALA A 179 4.92 9.84 -14.45
CA ALA A 179 3.48 9.73 -14.70
C ALA A 179 3.01 8.39 -14.14
N THR A 180 1.96 8.42 -13.31
CA THR A 180 1.42 7.19 -12.74
C THR A 180 0.20 6.71 -13.51
N TYR A 181 -0.04 5.40 -13.48
CA TYR A 181 -1.23 4.72 -14.00
C TYR A 181 -1.80 3.91 -12.86
N GLN A 182 -2.74 4.51 -12.10
CA GLN A 182 -3.19 3.97 -10.83
C GLN A 182 -4.52 3.24 -10.94
N ALA A 183 -4.55 1.99 -10.48
CA ALA A 183 -5.75 1.18 -10.40
C ALA A 183 -6.78 1.75 -9.40
N VAL A 184 -8.06 1.47 -9.64
CA VAL A 184 -9.18 1.96 -8.81
C VAL A 184 -9.19 1.40 -7.39
N SER A 185 -8.56 0.24 -7.14
CA SER A 185 -8.41 -0.32 -5.79
C SER A 185 -7.65 0.60 -4.83
N GLY A 186 -6.84 1.54 -5.36
CA GLY A 186 -6.23 2.61 -4.56
C GLY A 186 -7.23 3.57 -3.93
N SER A 187 -8.44 3.66 -4.48
CA SER A 187 -9.60 4.38 -3.89
C SER A 187 -10.46 3.47 -2.99
N GLY A 188 -9.97 2.27 -2.64
CA GLY A 188 -10.69 1.30 -1.81
C GLY A 188 -11.81 0.56 -2.58
N LEU A 189 -12.66 -0.14 -1.83
CA LEU A 189 -13.76 -0.91 -2.42
C LEU A 189 -14.73 -0.03 -3.22
N ALA A 190 -14.95 1.21 -2.82
CA ALA A 190 -15.82 2.14 -3.53
C ALA A 190 -15.35 2.37 -4.98
N GLY A 191 -14.03 2.54 -5.19
CA GLY A 191 -13.48 2.67 -6.54
C GLY A 191 -13.63 1.40 -7.38
N VAL A 192 -13.44 0.24 -6.77
CA VAL A 192 -13.63 -1.07 -7.43
C VAL A 192 -15.09 -1.26 -7.83
N ASP A 193 -16.02 -0.99 -6.91
CA ASP A 193 -17.47 -1.13 -7.15
C ASP A 193 -17.95 -0.17 -8.24
N GLU A 194 -17.43 1.07 -8.25
CA GLU A 194 -17.74 2.07 -9.27
C GLU A 194 -17.31 1.60 -10.65
N LEU A 195 -16.04 1.21 -10.84
CA LEU A 195 -15.58 0.71 -12.14
C LEU A 195 -16.36 -0.53 -12.57
N ALA A 196 -16.57 -1.49 -11.68
CA ALA A 196 -17.33 -2.70 -11.99
C ALA A 196 -18.77 -2.40 -12.36
N GLY A 197 -19.42 -1.44 -11.68
CA GLY A 197 -20.77 -0.96 -11.98
C GLY A 197 -20.87 -0.31 -13.36
N GLN A 198 -19.96 0.62 -13.66
CA GLN A 198 -19.90 1.31 -14.96
C GLN A 198 -19.63 0.33 -16.11
N VAL A 199 -18.69 -0.62 -15.96
CA VAL A 199 -18.43 -1.64 -16.99
C VAL A 199 -19.64 -2.52 -17.24
N ARG A 200 -20.35 -2.97 -16.19
CA ARG A 200 -21.60 -3.74 -16.34
C ARG A 200 -22.68 -2.95 -17.06
N ALA A 201 -22.87 -1.69 -16.70
CA ALA A 201 -23.85 -0.82 -17.35
C ALA A 201 -23.52 -0.62 -18.84
N ALA A 202 -22.28 -0.29 -19.16
CA ALA A 202 -21.83 -0.10 -20.55
C ALA A 202 -22.01 -1.37 -21.40
N THR A 203 -21.69 -2.55 -20.86
CA THR A 203 -21.87 -3.82 -21.59
C THR A 203 -23.34 -4.23 -21.73
N SER A 204 -24.23 -3.64 -20.95
CA SER A 204 -25.68 -3.87 -21.02
C SER A 204 -26.42 -2.86 -21.89
N ALA A 205 -25.75 -1.83 -22.39
CA ALA A 205 -26.34 -0.73 -23.16
C ALA A 205 -26.79 -1.12 -24.59
N GLY A 206 -26.43 -2.34 -25.04
CA GLY A 206 -26.85 -2.89 -26.34
C GLY A 206 -25.72 -3.05 -27.34
N GLU A 207 -26.06 -3.64 -28.50
CA GLU A 207 -25.12 -3.88 -29.61
C GLU A 207 -24.62 -2.55 -30.20
N GLY A 208 -23.30 -2.41 -30.37
CA GLY A 208 -22.67 -1.23 -30.91
C GLY A 208 -22.49 -0.06 -29.94
N ALA A 209 -23.00 -0.19 -28.69
CA ALA A 209 -22.92 0.87 -27.70
C ALA A 209 -21.47 1.21 -27.31
N LEU A 210 -20.61 0.21 -27.12
CA LEU A 210 -19.19 0.41 -26.80
C LEU A 210 -18.42 1.02 -27.98
N GLU A 211 -18.69 0.56 -29.18
CA GLU A 211 -18.05 1.04 -30.40
C GLU A 211 -18.38 2.51 -30.69
N SER A 212 -19.54 2.99 -30.23
CA SER A 212 -19.93 4.41 -30.38
C SER A 212 -18.95 5.36 -29.67
N LEU A 213 -18.29 4.92 -28.60
CA LEU A 213 -17.27 5.69 -27.89
C LEU A 213 -16.08 6.10 -28.78
N VAL A 214 -15.86 5.42 -29.90
CA VAL A 214 -14.82 5.80 -30.90
C VAL A 214 -15.12 7.16 -31.53
N HIS A 215 -16.38 7.52 -31.65
CA HIS A 215 -16.85 8.73 -32.33
C HIS A 215 -17.39 9.78 -31.37
N ASP A 216 -17.94 9.38 -30.24
CA ASP A 216 -18.52 10.24 -29.21
C ASP A 216 -18.19 9.70 -27.81
N GLY A 217 -17.28 10.37 -27.11
CA GLY A 217 -16.87 10.00 -25.76
C GLY A 217 -18.00 10.08 -24.71
N HIS A 218 -19.12 10.75 -25.04
CA HIS A 218 -20.30 10.90 -24.20
C HIS A 218 -21.45 9.94 -24.58
N ALA A 219 -21.21 9.04 -25.53
CA ALA A 219 -22.23 8.14 -26.05
C ALA A 219 -22.90 7.23 -25.01
N LEU A 220 -22.28 7.04 -23.84
CA LEU A 220 -22.77 6.22 -22.75
C LEU A 220 -23.11 7.00 -21.47
N ASP A 221 -23.14 8.34 -21.50
CA ASP A 221 -23.38 9.14 -20.30
C ASP A 221 -24.75 8.84 -19.64
N ALA A 222 -25.77 8.49 -20.43
CA ALA A 222 -27.09 8.16 -19.91
C ALA A 222 -27.17 6.75 -19.27
N GLU A 223 -26.29 5.86 -19.65
CA GLU A 223 -26.23 4.47 -19.22
C GLU A 223 -25.31 4.24 -18.02
N LEU A 224 -24.23 5.07 -17.91
CA LEU A 224 -23.27 4.91 -16.82
C LEU A 224 -23.83 5.45 -15.50
N PRO A 225 -23.61 4.73 -14.38
CA PRO A 225 -23.87 5.27 -13.05
C PRO A 225 -23.05 6.54 -12.81
N GLU A 226 -23.63 7.51 -12.11
CA GLU A 226 -22.93 8.70 -11.65
C GLU A 226 -21.68 8.33 -10.84
N PRO A 227 -20.53 8.96 -11.08
CA PRO A 227 -19.33 8.69 -10.32
C PRO A 227 -19.48 9.15 -8.86
N SER A 228 -18.96 8.36 -7.95
CA SER A 228 -19.02 8.62 -6.51
C SER A 228 -17.66 8.55 -5.81
N ALA A 229 -16.76 7.74 -6.34
CA ALA A 229 -15.40 7.57 -5.84
C ALA A 229 -14.37 8.38 -6.63
N HIS A 230 -14.70 8.76 -7.87
CA HIS A 230 -13.84 9.50 -8.77
C HIS A 230 -14.51 10.79 -9.26
N ALA A 231 -13.72 11.73 -9.78
CA ALA A 231 -14.21 13.04 -10.25
C ALA A 231 -15.04 12.98 -11.56
N ALA A 232 -14.94 11.90 -12.30
CA ALA A 232 -15.68 11.64 -13.54
C ALA A 232 -15.78 10.12 -13.75
N PRO A 233 -16.60 9.62 -14.71
CA PRO A 233 -16.67 8.21 -15.05
C PRO A 233 -15.27 7.64 -15.34
N ILE A 234 -14.92 6.54 -14.69
CA ILE A 234 -13.60 5.91 -14.82
C ILE A 234 -13.57 4.83 -15.91
N ALA A 235 -14.68 4.15 -16.20
CA ALA A 235 -14.72 3.16 -17.26
C ALA A 235 -14.37 3.82 -18.62
N PHE A 236 -13.45 3.17 -19.36
CA PHE A 236 -12.97 3.63 -20.68
C PHE A 236 -12.30 5.02 -20.67
N ASN A 237 -11.84 5.50 -19.51
CA ASN A 237 -11.32 6.84 -19.31
C ASN A 237 -9.97 6.83 -18.56
N ALA A 238 -9.25 7.96 -18.60
CA ALA A 238 -8.07 8.22 -17.80
C ALA A 238 -8.24 9.56 -17.11
N LEU A 239 -8.21 9.57 -15.76
CA LEU A 239 -8.45 10.78 -14.99
C LEU A 239 -7.11 11.29 -14.41
N PRO A 240 -6.58 12.44 -14.89
CA PRO A 240 -5.35 13.03 -14.37
C PRO A 240 -5.60 13.74 -13.03
N LEU A 241 -6.27 13.05 -12.14
CA LEU A 241 -6.65 13.51 -10.81
C LEU A 241 -6.76 12.31 -9.85
N ALA A 242 -5.64 11.86 -9.29
CA ALA A 242 -5.64 10.92 -8.19
C ALA A 242 -5.41 11.68 -6.88
N GLY A 243 -6.26 11.44 -5.88
CA GLY A 243 -6.27 12.22 -4.64
C GLY A 243 -7.06 13.53 -4.76
N SER A 244 -6.71 14.50 -3.92
CA SER A 244 -7.36 15.83 -3.87
C SER A 244 -6.33 16.92 -4.09
N VAL A 245 -6.69 17.96 -4.84
CA VAL A 245 -5.85 19.15 -5.01
C VAL A 245 -5.62 19.79 -3.64
N VAL A 246 -4.36 20.14 -3.36
CA VAL A 246 -3.95 20.76 -2.10
C VAL A 246 -4.05 22.27 -2.20
N ASP A 247 -4.63 22.91 -1.19
CA ASP A 247 -4.77 24.37 -1.12
C ASP A 247 -3.49 25.02 -0.58
N ASP A 248 -2.40 24.96 -1.38
CA ASP A 248 -1.11 25.58 -1.08
C ASP A 248 -0.55 26.42 -2.24
N GLY A 249 -1.34 26.60 -3.30
CA GLY A 249 -0.98 27.35 -4.48
C GLY A 249 -0.13 26.59 -5.50
N SER A 250 0.19 25.32 -5.25
CA SER A 250 0.95 24.47 -6.19
C SER A 250 0.08 23.84 -7.29
N GLU A 251 -1.24 23.78 -7.07
CA GLU A 251 -2.20 23.04 -7.89
C GLU A 251 -1.91 21.53 -8.01
N GLU A 252 -1.03 21.01 -7.17
CA GLU A 252 -0.72 19.58 -7.08
C GLU A 252 -1.78 18.85 -6.26
N THR A 253 -1.99 17.58 -6.56
CA THR A 253 -2.74 16.69 -5.68
C THR A 253 -1.88 16.24 -4.49
N ASP A 254 -2.54 15.82 -3.41
CA ASP A 254 -1.86 15.22 -2.27
C ASP A 254 -1.06 13.96 -2.67
N GLU A 255 -1.51 13.24 -3.71
CA GLU A 255 -0.83 12.07 -4.26
C GLU A 255 0.50 12.46 -4.95
N GLU A 256 0.51 13.53 -5.72
CA GLU A 256 1.70 14.08 -6.37
C GLU A 256 2.72 14.60 -5.34
N GLN A 257 2.23 15.27 -4.30
CA GLN A 257 3.08 15.72 -3.20
C GLN A 257 3.67 14.57 -2.38
N LYS A 258 2.90 13.47 -2.16
CA LYS A 258 3.42 12.27 -1.49
C LYS A 258 4.60 11.70 -2.25
N LEU A 259 4.51 11.55 -3.57
CA LEU A 259 5.60 11.05 -4.39
C LEU A 259 6.90 11.84 -4.16
N ARG A 260 6.83 13.18 -4.09
CA ARG A 260 7.98 14.05 -3.85
C ARG A 260 8.51 13.93 -2.41
N HIS A 261 7.65 14.05 -1.42
CA HIS A 261 8.09 14.07 -0.02
C HIS A 261 8.58 12.71 0.46
N GLU A 262 7.88 11.65 0.07
CA GLU A 262 8.20 10.31 0.51
C GLU A 262 9.47 9.78 -0.15
N SER A 263 9.67 9.98 -1.46
CA SER A 263 10.92 9.57 -2.13
C SER A 263 12.14 10.25 -1.52
N ARG A 264 12.06 11.55 -1.19
CA ARG A 264 13.12 12.28 -0.50
C ARG A 264 13.45 11.66 0.87
N LYS A 265 12.41 11.37 1.66
CA LYS A 265 12.56 10.83 3.02
C LYS A 265 13.10 9.39 3.01
N ILE A 266 12.57 8.53 2.14
CA ILE A 266 12.97 7.12 2.05
C ILE A 266 14.40 6.97 1.54
N LEU A 267 14.78 7.72 0.50
CA LEU A 267 16.11 7.65 -0.10
C LEU A 267 17.15 8.50 0.65
N GLY A 268 16.75 9.33 1.61
CA GLY A 268 17.65 10.25 2.30
C GLY A 268 18.17 11.39 1.41
N LEU A 269 17.39 11.80 0.40
CA LEU A 269 17.75 12.80 -0.61
C LEU A 269 16.86 14.05 -0.48
N PRO A 270 17.10 14.95 0.49
CA PRO A 270 16.21 16.08 0.75
C PRO A 270 16.05 17.04 -0.43
N ASP A 271 17.06 17.13 -1.28
CA ASP A 271 17.10 18.04 -2.43
C ASP A 271 16.72 17.37 -3.76
N LEU A 272 16.29 16.10 -3.75
CA LEU A 272 15.85 15.40 -4.96
C LEU A 272 14.75 16.19 -5.67
N LEU A 273 14.96 16.49 -6.96
CA LEU A 273 13.96 17.17 -7.78
C LEU A 273 12.94 16.17 -8.26
N VAL A 274 11.68 16.31 -7.82
CA VAL A 274 10.61 15.38 -8.16
C VAL A 274 9.41 16.14 -8.70
N SER A 275 8.89 15.68 -9.83
CA SER A 275 7.61 16.10 -10.42
C SER A 275 6.81 14.87 -10.80
N GLY A 276 5.53 14.86 -10.45
CA GLY A 276 4.61 13.76 -10.74
C GLY A 276 3.32 14.25 -11.38
N THR A 277 2.71 13.38 -12.20
CA THR A 277 1.31 13.49 -12.61
C THR A 277 0.63 12.19 -12.27
N CYS A 278 -0.35 12.25 -11.38
CA CYS A 278 -1.02 11.06 -10.88
C CYS A 278 -2.35 10.83 -11.61
N VAL A 279 -2.41 9.72 -12.37
CA VAL A 279 -3.54 9.41 -13.25
C VAL A 279 -4.27 8.16 -12.75
N ARG A 280 -5.58 8.23 -12.57
CA ARG A 280 -6.43 7.07 -12.33
C ARG A 280 -6.83 6.45 -13.66
N ILE A 281 -6.72 5.13 -13.78
CA ILE A 281 -7.06 4.36 -14.99
C ILE A 281 -8.05 3.25 -14.68
N PRO A 282 -8.79 2.71 -15.68
CA PRO A 282 -9.83 1.71 -15.50
C PRO A 282 -9.24 0.29 -15.35
N VAL A 283 -8.39 0.11 -14.34
CA VAL A 283 -7.75 -1.14 -13.96
C VAL A 283 -8.12 -1.46 -12.52
N MET A 284 -8.48 -2.70 -12.21
CA MET A 284 -8.98 -3.09 -10.89
C MET A 284 -7.87 -3.04 -9.83
N THR A 285 -6.70 -3.61 -10.11
CA THR A 285 -5.55 -3.64 -9.19
C THR A 285 -4.23 -3.54 -9.97
N GLY A 286 -3.15 -3.18 -9.27
CA GLY A 286 -1.84 -2.93 -9.86
C GLY A 286 -1.66 -1.48 -10.31
N HIS A 287 -0.68 -0.79 -9.70
CA HIS A 287 -0.25 0.55 -10.13
C HIS A 287 0.94 0.43 -11.06
N ALA A 288 1.01 1.31 -12.06
CA ALA A 288 2.17 1.41 -12.90
C ALA A 288 2.68 2.86 -12.97
N LEU A 289 3.96 3.02 -13.32
CA LEU A 289 4.65 4.30 -13.39
C LEU A 289 5.53 4.34 -14.63
N ALA A 290 5.38 5.36 -15.45
CA ALA A 290 6.38 5.78 -16.41
C ALA A 290 7.36 6.71 -15.70
N VAL A 291 8.62 6.32 -15.64
CA VAL A 291 9.66 6.99 -14.85
C VAL A 291 10.74 7.52 -15.78
N HIS A 292 11.04 8.81 -15.67
CA HIS A 292 12.23 9.45 -16.22
C HIS A 292 13.14 9.82 -15.05
N ALA A 293 14.31 9.21 -15.00
CA ALA A 293 15.28 9.42 -13.94
C ALA A 293 16.58 10.01 -14.51
N GLN A 294 17.06 11.11 -13.91
CA GLN A 294 18.34 11.72 -14.22
C GLN A 294 19.32 11.49 -13.08
N PHE A 295 20.55 11.19 -13.43
CA PHE A 295 21.62 10.79 -12.50
C PHE A 295 22.82 11.73 -12.56
N ASP A 296 23.67 11.69 -11.52
CA ASP A 296 24.88 12.48 -11.44
C ASP A 296 25.98 11.97 -12.38
N ARG A 297 26.06 10.62 -12.57
CA ARG A 297 26.93 10.01 -13.57
C ARG A 297 26.15 9.36 -14.70
N ALA A 298 26.84 9.11 -15.81
CA ALA A 298 26.30 8.32 -16.90
C ALA A 298 26.01 6.88 -16.43
N ILE A 299 24.89 6.34 -16.91
CA ILE A 299 24.44 4.96 -16.72
C ILE A 299 23.66 4.53 -17.95
N ASP A 300 24.07 3.43 -18.59
CA ASP A 300 23.37 2.93 -19.75
C ASP A 300 22.28 1.89 -19.37
N ALA A 301 21.49 1.50 -20.36
CA ALA A 301 20.37 0.60 -20.12
C ALA A 301 20.81 -0.85 -19.81
N GLU A 302 21.97 -1.28 -20.23
CA GLU A 302 22.52 -2.62 -19.95
C GLU A 302 23.02 -2.69 -18.51
N GLU A 303 23.82 -1.71 -18.09
CA GLU A 303 24.24 -1.54 -16.69
C GLU A 303 23.01 -1.47 -15.76
N ALA A 304 22.01 -0.68 -16.12
CA ALA A 304 20.79 -0.57 -15.32
C ALA A 304 20.05 -1.90 -15.18
N ARG A 305 19.89 -2.68 -16.26
CA ARG A 305 19.26 -4.02 -16.18
C ARG A 305 20.05 -4.97 -15.30
N THR A 306 21.38 -4.96 -15.40
CA THR A 306 22.24 -5.79 -14.54
C THR A 306 22.04 -5.46 -13.07
N LEU A 307 22.01 -4.18 -12.69
CA LEU A 307 21.77 -3.74 -11.32
C LEU A 307 20.36 -4.13 -10.82
N LEU A 308 19.36 -4.00 -11.69
CA LEU A 308 17.97 -4.30 -11.35
C LEU A 308 17.68 -5.80 -11.24
N GLN A 309 18.44 -6.65 -11.91
CA GLN A 309 18.29 -8.09 -11.83
C GLN A 309 18.59 -8.63 -10.42
N ASP A 310 19.53 -8.00 -9.71
CA ASP A 310 19.96 -8.40 -8.38
C ASP A 310 19.31 -7.54 -7.27
N ALA A 311 18.45 -6.58 -7.64
CA ALA A 311 17.83 -5.68 -6.68
C ALA A 311 16.71 -6.38 -5.88
N PRO A 312 16.71 -6.29 -4.53
CA PRO A 312 15.68 -6.90 -3.70
C PRO A 312 14.28 -6.36 -4.03
N GLY A 313 13.29 -7.26 -4.16
CA GLY A 313 11.90 -6.90 -4.42
C GLY A 313 11.65 -6.39 -5.85
N VAL A 314 12.57 -6.65 -6.79
CA VAL A 314 12.49 -6.21 -8.19
C VAL A 314 12.61 -7.42 -9.12
N GLN A 315 11.75 -7.48 -10.12
CA GLN A 315 11.79 -8.48 -11.18
C GLN A 315 11.81 -7.78 -12.54
N LEU A 316 12.78 -8.13 -13.40
CA LEU A 316 12.81 -7.66 -14.79
C LEU A 316 11.68 -8.31 -15.60
N ALA A 317 11.00 -7.51 -16.41
CA ALA A 317 9.95 -7.95 -17.32
C ALA A 317 10.06 -7.21 -18.68
N ASP A 318 9.83 -7.91 -19.78
CA ASP A 318 9.86 -7.28 -21.11
C ASP A 318 8.74 -6.24 -21.25
N LEU A 319 7.55 -6.57 -20.74
CA LEU A 319 6.37 -5.72 -20.74
C LEU A 319 5.71 -5.73 -19.35
N PRO A 320 6.19 -4.93 -18.39
CA PRO A 320 5.59 -4.87 -17.07
C PRO A 320 4.19 -4.24 -17.14
N THR A 321 3.16 -5.01 -16.76
CA THR A 321 1.78 -4.54 -16.76
C THR A 321 1.17 -4.63 -15.36
N PRO A 322 0.17 -3.78 -15.03
CA PRO A 322 -0.58 -3.93 -13.77
C PRO A 322 -1.19 -5.32 -13.59
N LEU A 323 -1.67 -5.93 -14.68
CA LEU A 323 -2.30 -7.25 -14.65
C LEU A 323 -1.30 -8.35 -14.24
N GLU A 324 -0.07 -8.31 -14.75
CA GLU A 324 0.98 -9.26 -14.37
C GLU A 324 1.54 -9.00 -12.98
N ALA A 325 1.55 -7.73 -12.55
CA ALA A 325 2.00 -7.36 -11.21
C ALA A 325 0.98 -7.73 -10.12
N ALA A 326 -0.29 -7.93 -10.48
CA ALA A 326 -1.33 -8.27 -9.52
C ALA A 326 -1.10 -9.65 -8.88
N GLY A 327 -1.02 -9.69 -7.55
CA GLY A 327 -0.85 -10.92 -6.78
C GLY A 327 0.59 -11.39 -6.56
N ILE A 328 1.60 -10.69 -7.10
CA ILE A 328 3.01 -10.99 -6.83
C ILE A 328 3.62 -9.99 -5.84
N ASP A 329 4.70 -10.39 -5.18
CA ASP A 329 5.38 -9.60 -4.15
C ASP A 329 6.35 -8.58 -4.75
N ASP A 330 7.08 -8.96 -5.79
CA ASP A 330 8.07 -8.11 -6.45
C ASP A 330 7.40 -7.03 -7.31
N VAL A 331 8.10 -5.93 -7.50
CA VAL A 331 7.74 -4.94 -8.52
C VAL A 331 8.36 -5.34 -9.85
N LEU A 332 7.55 -5.29 -10.91
CA LEU A 332 8.02 -5.53 -12.26
C LEU A 332 8.65 -4.25 -12.82
N VAL A 333 9.82 -4.36 -13.43
CA VAL A 333 10.46 -3.26 -14.14
C VAL A 333 10.89 -3.68 -15.54
N GLY A 334 10.63 -2.82 -16.51
CA GLY A 334 11.03 -3.08 -17.88
C GLY A 334 11.04 -1.82 -18.74
N ARG A 335 11.13 -1.99 -20.05
CA ARG A 335 11.24 -0.87 -21.00
C ARG A 335 12.41 0.06 -20.67
N VAL A 336 13.46 -0.44 -20.02
CA VAL A 336 14.65 0.31 -19.61
C VAL A 336 15.44 0.74 -20.85
N ARG A 337 15.63 2.07 -20.99
CA ARG A 337 16.32 2.68 -22.14
C ARG A 337 16.90 4.02 -21.77
N ALA A 338 17.86 4.50 -22.56
CA ALA A 338 18.41 5.86 -22.41
C ALA A 338 17.29 6.91 -22.62
N ASP A 339 17.28 7.94 -21.80
CA ASP A 339 16.46 9.14 -22.00
C ASP A 339 17.17 10.08 -22.98
N GLN A 340 16.61 10.22 -24.19
CA GLN A 340 17.17 11.05 -25.25
C GLN A 340 17.07 12.57 -24.96
N SER A 341 16.32 12.96 -23.94
CA SER A 341 16.19 14.36 -23.52
C SER A 341 17.26 14.78 -22.51
N VAL A 342 18.00 13.82 -21.96
CA VAL A 342 19.07 14.05 -20.96
C VAL A 342 20.43 13.82 -21.61
N PRO A 343 21.31 14.86 -21.64
CA PRO A 343 22.63 14.74 -22.25
C PRO A 343 23.56 13.80 -21.44
N ASP A 344 24.69 13.48 -22.06
CA ASP A 344 25.83 12.78 -21.45
C ASP A 344 25.52 11.36 -20.92
N GLY A 345 24.44 10.72 -21.42
CA GLY A 345 24.04 9.39 -20.97
C GLY A 345 23.60 9.31 -19.49
N LYS A 346 23.20 10.44 -18.92
CA LYS A 346 22.80 10.55 -17.50
C LYS A 346 21.32 10.34 -17.26
N GLY A 347 20.56 9.93 -18.24
CA GLY A 347 19.11 9.75 -18.15
C GLY A 347 18.65 8.36 -18.54
N LEU A 348 17.72 7.81 -17.77
CA LEU A 348 17.02 6.58 -18.07
C LEU A 348 15.51 6.81 -18.11
N VAL A 349 14.85 6.10 -19.01
CA VAL A 349 13.40 5.92 -19.00
C VAL A 349 13.09 4.47 -18.74
N LEU A 350 12.18 4.21 -17.82
CA LEU A 350 11.76 2.86 -17.45
C LEU A 350 10.28 2.84 -17.10
N PHE A 351 9.68 1.67 -17.09
CA PHE A 351 8.31 1.45 -16.67
C PHE A 351 8.29 0.45 -15.52
N VAL A 352 7.57 0.80 -14.46
CA VAL A 352 7.43 -0.02 -13.26
C VAL A 352 5.97 -0.38 -13.08
N ALA A 353 5.68 -1.62 -12.67
CA ALA A 353 4.35 -2.04 -12.25
C ALA A 353 4.43 -2.84 -10.95
N GLY A 354 3.52 -2.59 -10.01
CA GLY A 354 3.49 -3.28 -8.73
C GLY A 354 2.06 -3.44 -8.21
N ASP A 355 1.81 -4.50 -7.45
CA ASP A 355 0.53 -4.69 -6.77
C ASP A 355 0.37 -3.66 -5.64
N ASN A 356 -0.59 -2.76 -5.80
CA ASN A 356 -0.82 -1.67 -4.87
C ASN A 356 -1.44 -2.11 -3.53
N LEU A 357 -2.01 -3.31 -3.46
CA LEU A 357 -2.54 -3.90 -2.22
C LEU A 357 -1.50 -4.77 -1.51
N ARG A 358 -0.59 -5.41 -2.28
CA ARG A 358 0.54 -6.19 -1.74
C ARG A 358 1.72 -5.27 -1.48
N LYS A 359 2.67 -5.13 -2.40
CA LYS A 359 3.86 -4.29 -2.19
C LYS A 359 3.51 -2.86 -1.86
N GLY A 360 2.49 -2.31 -2.50
CA GLY A 360 2.02 -0.94 -2.25
C GLY A 360 1.37 -0.70 -0.88
N ALA A 361 1.08 -1.73 -0.08
CA ALA A 361 0.40 -1.59 1.21
C ALA A 361 0.73 -2.73 2.18
N ALA A 362 0.00 -3.86 2.09
CA ALA A 362 0.02 -4.93 3.06
C ALA A 362 1.39 -5.62 3.17
N LEU A 363 2.03 -5.91 2.04
CA LEU A 363 3.28 -6.65 2.01
C LEU A 363 4.40 -5.88 2.72
N ASN A 364 4.59 -4.59 2.39
CA ASN A 364 5.63 -3.82 3.04
C ASN A 364 5.39 -3.69 4.55
N ALA A 365 4.13 -3.56 4.99
CA ALA A 365 3.82 -3.53 6.42
C ALA A 365 4.17 -4.86 7.12
N VAL A 366 3.89 -6.00 6.48
CA VAL A 366 4.27 -7.34 6.98
C VAL A 366 5.79 -7.51 6.96
N GLN A 367 6.47 -7.10 5.91
CA GLN A 367 7.94 -7.14 5.82
C GLN A 367 8.60 -6.25 6.91
N VAL A 368 8.01 -5.09 7.23
CA VAL A 368 8.49 -4.27 8.36
C VAL A 368 8.27 -5.01 9.69
N ALA A 369 7.16 -5.76 9.85
CA ALA A 369 6.97 -6.60 11.03
C ALA A 369 8.03 -7.71 11.11
N GLU A 370 8.40 -8.34 9.99
CA GLU A 370 9.50 -9.31 9.94
C GLU A 370 10.82 -8.69 10.40
N VAL A 371 11.16 -7.48 9.90
CA VAL A 371 12.34 -6.72 10.35
C VAL A 371 12.29 -6.43 11.86
N LEU A 372 11.12 -6.09 12.41
CA LEU A 372 10.96 -5.86 13.85
C LEU A 372 11.18 -7.13 14.67
N ILE A 373 10.66 -8.26 14.20
CA ILE A 373 10.85 -9.57 14.84
C ILE A 373 12.35 -9.95 14.83
N GLU A 374 13.04 -9.75 13.72
CA GLU A 374 14.50 -9.95 13.62
C GLU A 374 15.29 -9.04 14.58
N GLN A 375 14.76 -7.84 14.87
CA GLN A 375 15.32 -6.92 15.87
C GLN A 375 14.97 -7.31 17.32
N GLY A 376 14.22 -8.40 17.55
CA GLY A 376 13.85 -8.92 18.88
C GLY A 376 12.57 -8.32 19.45
N VAL A 377 11.71 -7.70 18.65
CA VAL A 377 10.39 -7.26 19.10
C VAL A 377 9.49 -8.49 19.31
N GLY A 378 8.93 -8.66 20.51
CA GLY A 378 8.10 -9.82 20.88
C GLY A 378 8.89 -11.11 21.21
N ALA A 379 10.20 -11.00 21.50
CA ALA A 379 11.06 -12.12 21.89
C ALA A 379 11.05 -12.37 23.42
#